data_3d5f9674fd6e3cec7fc45b9a2c43a850
#
_entry.id   3d5f9674fd6e3cec7fc45b9a2c43a850
#
_cell.length_a   1.000
_cell.length_b   1.000
_cell.length_c   1.000
_cell.angle_alpha   90.00
_cell.angle_beta   90.00
_cell.angle_gamma   90.00
#
_symmetry.space_group_name_H-M   'P 1'
#
loop_
_entity.id
_entity.type
_entity.pdbx_description
1 polymer ?
#
loop_
_entity_poly.entity_id
_entity_poly.type
_entity_poly.pdbx_seq_one_letter_code
_entity_poly.pdbx_strand_id
1 'polypeptide(L)'
;MLRGALPARAGRRTNLGLLVLLLVAGGTGVLAFGVGTPLPSRLVAAAHGAAGLGLLLLVPWKAVVVRRSRARTRGRRDPTAAWGLAVLVGLTVVTGLLHTVAGPGLAVGGVALLQVHVATAVGTAVLLAVHAVGSRQRPRRGDASRRGLLRAGDLAVAAAALWGAVEGGLRLTGAPGARRRGTGSHERGSGDPAAMPVTQWFTDAVPDDAGGTVELVAGGRTTRLRAADLDRGDTVTAVLDCTGGWYATQEWRGVRLDRLLAGAGLPEDGSVDVVSVTGYRRRLPLADAGALLLATHCAGRPLSAGHGAPVRLVAPGRRGYWWVKWVRRVEVVDAPWWLQPPFPLT
;
A
#
# COMPACT_ATOMS: atom_id res chain seq x y z
N MET A 1 17.30 -38.54 7.74
CA MET A 1 16.37 -39.05 6.71
C MET A 1 15.83 -37.98 5.73
N LEU A 2 16.56 -36.91 5.36
CA LEU A 2 16.09 -35.85 4.43
C LEU A 2 16.89 -35.81 3.10
N ARG A 3 17.71 -36.78 2.78
CA ARG A 3 18.52 -36.76 1.55
C ARG A 3 17.77 -37.10 0.25
N GLY A 4 16.55 -37.69 0.33
CA GLY A 4 15.76 -38.09 -0.84
C GLY A 4 14.87 -37.01 -1.48
N ALA A 5 14.64 -35.90 -0.81
CA ALA A 5 13.61 -34.91 -1.21
C ALA A 5 14.13 -33.73 -2.06
N LEU A 6 15.40 -33.65 -2.42
CA LEU A 6 15.96 -32.51 -3.12
C LEU A 6 15.99 -32.71 -4.64
N PRO A 7 15.54 -31.71 -5.43
CA PRO A 7 15.46 -31.83 -6.86
C PRO A 7 16.82 -32.04 -7.52
N ALA A 8 16.91 -33.03 -8.39
CA ALA A 8 18.15 -33.39 -9.09
C ALA A 8 18.67 -32.29 -10.03
N ARG A 9 17.80 -31.38 -10.51
CA ARG A 9 18.14 -30.30 -11.45
C ARG A 9 17.66 -28.96 -10.91
N ALA A 10 18.59 -28.12 -10.48
CA ALA A 10 18.38 -26.75 -10.07
C ALA A 10 19.49 -25.86 -10.63
N GLY A 11 19.18 -24.63 -11.00
CA GLY A 11 20.17 -23.73 -11.58
C GLY A 11 19.57 -22.41 -12.04
N ARG A 12 20.03 -21.92 -13.19
CA ARG A 12 19.68 -20.62 -13.76
C ARG A 12 18.16 -20.38 -13.84
N ARG A 13 17.37 -21.36 -14.29
CA ARG A 13 15.90 -21.25 -14.38
C ARG A 13 15.24 -21.02 -13.02
N THR A 14 15.75 -21.62 -11.95
CA THR A 14 15.29 -21.35 -10.58
C THR A 14 15.52 -19.89 -10.19
N ASN A 15 16.70 -19.34 -10.49
CA ASN A 15 17.01 -17.95 -10.19
C ASN A 15 16.12 -16.98 -11.00
N LEU A 16 15.87 -17.28 -12.28
CA LEU A 16 14.94 -16.49 -13.11
C LEU A 16 13.52 -16.56 -12.57
N GLY A 17 13.04 -17.75 -12.19
CA GLY A 17 11.70 -17.90 -11.58
C GLY A 17 11.57 -17.10 -10.28
N LEU A 18 12.56 -17.14 -9.40
CA LEU A 18 12.59 -16.32 -8.18
C LEU A 18 12.59 -14.82 -8.49
N LEU A 19 13.38 -14.38 -9.48
CA LEU A 19 13.41 -12.98 -9.89
C LEU A 19 12.04 -12.52 -10.42
N VAL A 20 11.41 -13.31 -11.29
CA VAL A 20 10.08 -13.00 -11.82
C VAL A 20 9.05 -12.91 -10.70
N LEU A 21 9.03 -13.89 -9.77
CA LEU A 21 8.11 -13.86 -8.63
C LEU A 21 8.35 -12.66 -7.71
N LEU A 22 9.61 -12.28 -7.45
CA LEU A 22 9.94 -11.08 -6.66
C LEU A 22 9.49 -9.80 -7.38
N LEU A 23 9.66 -9.70 -8.69
CA LEU A 23 9.19 -8.56 -9.48
C LEU A 23 7.66 -8.48 -9.50
N VAL A 24 6.97 -9.62 -9.67
CA VAL A 24 5.51 -9.67 -9.61
C VAL A 24 5.02 -9.31 -8.21
N ALA A 25 5.60 -9.89 -7.14
CA ALA A 25 5.22 -9.57 -5.77
C ALA A 25 5.50 -8.09 -5.45
N GLY A 26 6.66 -7.56 -5.84
CA GLY A 26 7.00 -6.15 -5.64
C GLY A 26 6.05 -5.21 -6.38
N GLY A 27 5.84 -5.43 -7.69
CA GLY A 27 4.95 -4.60 -8.51
C GLY A 27 3.50 -4.64 -8.03
N THR A 28 2.97 -5.83 -7.76
CA THR A 28 1.60 -5.97 -7.23
C THR A 28 1.47 -5.42 -5.79
N GLY A 29 2.53 -5.52 -4.98
CA GLY A 29 2.59 -4.91 -3.65
C GLY A 29 2.51 -3.37 -3.70
N VAL A 30 3.27 -2.75 -4.60
CA VAL A 30 3.20 -1.29 -4.84
C VAL A 30 1.80 -0.88 -5.32
N LEU A 31 1.19 -1.64 -6.24
CA LEU A 31 -0.16 -1.37 -6.70
C LEU A 31 -1.19 -1.51 -5.56
N ALA A 32 -1.14 -2.59 -4.78
CA ALA A 32 -2.04 -2.80 -3.64
C ALA A 32 -1.89 -1.70 -2.58
N PHE A 33 -0.66 -1.23 -2.33
CA PHE A 33 -0.39 -0.18 -1.37
C PHE A 33 -0.86 1.20 -1.88
N GLY A 34 -0.66 1.50 -3.18
CA GLY A 34 -0.85 2.84 -3.76
C GLY A 34 -2.25 3.12 -4.31
N VAL A 35 -2.93 2.13 -4.90
CA VAL A 35 -4.11 2.37 -5.76
C VAL A 35 -5.42 2.26 -5.01
N GLY A 36 -5.62 2.05 -3.81
CA GLY A 36 -6.95 1.93 -3.16
C GLY A 36 -7.71 0.66 -3.58
N THR A 37 -9.03 0.73 -3.69
CA THR A 37 -9.91 -0.43 -3.83
C THR A 37 -10.80 -0.47 -5.10
N PRO A 38 -10.36 -0.09 -6.29
CA PRO A 38 -11.12 -0.37 -7.50
C PRO A 38 -11.22 -1.89 -7.71
N LEU A 39 -12.15 -2.35 -8.56
CA LEU A 39 -12.40 -3.77 -8.86
C LEU A 39 -11.13 -4.62 -9.09
N PRO A 40 -10.06 -4.15 -9.75
CA PRO A 40 -8.83 -4.91 -9.92
C PRO A 40 -8.07 -5.24 -8.63
N SER A 41 -8.35 -4.55 -7.51
CA SER A 41 -7.57 -4.71 -6.27
C SER A 41 -7.57 -6.14 -5.72
N ARG A 42 -8.66 -6.89 -5.88
CA ARG A 42 -8.72 -8.29 -5.47
C ARG A 42 -7.81 -9.20 -6.32
N LEU A 43 -7.73 -8.93 -7.62
CA LEU A 43 -6.83 -9.65 -8.53
C LEU A 43 -5.38 -9.31 -8.22
N VAL A 44 -5.08 -8.04 -7.97
CA VAL A 44 -3.75 -7.58 -7.55
C VAL A 44 -3.33 -8.24 -6.25
N ALA A 45 -4.22 -8.29 -5.24
CA ALA A 45 -3.95 -8.96 -3.96
C ALA A 45 -3.76 -10.48 -4.13
N ALA A 46 -4.56 -11.13 -4.99
CA ALA A 46 -4.41 -12.55 -5.29
C ALA A 46 -3.08 -12.84 -6.00
N ALA A 47 -2.71 -12.03 -6.99
CA ALA A 47 -1.42 -12.15 -7.68
C ALA A 47 -0.24 -11.90 -6.72
N HIS A 48 -0.36 -10.92 -5.82
CA HIS A 48 0.64 -10.62 -4.78
C HIS A 48 0.83 -11.82 -3.83
N GLY A 49 -0.26 -12.33 -3.27
CA GLY A 49 -0.23 -13.47 -2.36
C GLY A 49 0.28 -14.75 -3.03
N ALA A 50 -0.21 -15.04 -4.24
CA ALA A 50 0.27 -16.18 -5.02
C ALA A 50 1.77 -16.08 -5.35
N ALA A 51 2.25 -14.90 -5.79
CA ALA A 51 3.66 -14.69 -6.05
C ALA A 51 4.52 -14.86 -4.79
N GLY A 52 4.08 -14.32 -3.64
CA GLY A 52 4.74 -14.51 -2.34
C GLY A 52 4.85 -15.98 -1.93
N LEU A 53 3.75 -16.74 -2.04
CA LEU A 53 3.75 -18.18 -1.76
C LEU A 53 4.56 -18.99 -2.79
N GLY A 54 4.56 -18.55 -4.05
CA GLY A 54 5.39 -19.13 -5.11
C GLY A 54 6.89 -19.09 -4.80
N LEU A 55 7.36 -18.06 -4.07
CA LEU A 55 8.73 -18.00 -3.59
C LEU A 55 9.06 -19.18 -2.66
N LEU A 56 8.13 -19.54 -1.76
CA LEU A 56 8.31 -20.67 -0.85
C LEU A 56 8.42 -22.00 -1.60
N LEU A 57 7.64 -22.17 -2.67
CA LEU A 57 7.70 -23.37 -3.52
C LEU A 57 9.09 -23.56 -4.15
N LEU A 58 9.81 -22.48 -4.45
CA LEU A 58 11.13 -22.55 -5.06
C LEU A 58 12.29 -22.68 -4.06
N VAL A 59 12.04 -22.62 -2.74
CA VAL A 59 13.06 -22.75 -1.70
C VAL A 59 13.90 -24.03 -1.83
N PRO A 60 13.33 -25.25 -2.03
CA PRO A 60 14.12 -26.47 -2.15
C PRO A 60 15.11 -26.43 -3.33
N TRP A 61 14.68 -25.89 -4.48
CA TRP A 61 15.55 -25.72 -5.66
C TRP A 61 16.63 -24.68 -5.41
N LYS A 62 16.29 -23.58 -4.73
CA LYS A 62 17.27 -22.54 -4.38
C LYS A 62 18.33 -23.08 -3.41
N ALA A 63 17.95 -23.90 -2.44
CA ALA A 63 18.90 -24.57 -1.53
C ALA A 63 19.93 -25.42 -2.28
N VAL A 64 19.50 -26.15 -3.32
CA VAL A 64 20.42 -26.92 -4.19
C VAL A 64 21.36 -25.99 -4.96
N VAL A 65 20.84 -24.88 -5.51
CA VAL A 65 21.68 -23.90 -6.23
C VAL A 65 22.75 -23.32 -5.31
N VAL A 66 22.37 -22.91 -4.08
CA VAL A 66 23.31 -22.36 -3.09
C VAL A 66 24.39 -23.38 -2.71
N ARG A 67 24.00 -24.62 -2.40
CA ARG A 67 24.97 -25.69 -2.04
C ARG A 67 25.99 -25.94 -3.15
N ARG A 68 25.51 -26.04 -4.41
CA ARG A 68 26.40 -26.23 -5.57
C ARG A 68 27.33 -25.04 -5.80
N SER A 69 26.83 -23.81 -5.61
CA SER A 69 27.64 -22.58 -5.73
C SER A 69 28.77 -22.59 -4.71
N ARG A 70 28.49 -22.91 -3.43
CA ARG A 70 29.47 -22.96 -2.35
C ARG A 70 30.56 -24.03 -2.61
N ALA A 71 30.16 -25.20 -3.08
CA ALA A 71 31.10 -26.27 -3.41
C ALA A 71 32.08 -25.85 -4.53
N ARG A 72 31.62 -25.07 -5.52
CA ARG A 72 32.46 -24.61 -6.64
C ARG A 72 33.41 -23.47 -6.26
N THR A 73 32.96 -22.53 -5.41
CA THR A 73 33.76 -21.36 -5.06
C THR A 73 34.70 -21.56 -3.88
N ARG A 74 34.68 -22.75 -3.25
CA ARG A 74 35.51 -23.08 -2.07
C ARG A 74 35.52 -21.99 -0.99
N GLY A 75 34.37 -21.31 -0.79
CA GLY A 75 34.23 -20.23 0.21
C GLY A 75 34.81 -18.87 -0.18
N ARG A 76 35.29 -18.67 -1.41
CA ARG A 76 35.91 -17.42 -1.87
C ARG A 76 34.95 -16.23 -2.02
N ARG A 77 33.61 -16.45 -2.06
CA ARG A 77 32.62 -15.37 -2.15
C ARG A 77 31.97 -15.17 -0.78
N ASP A 78 31.95 -13.93 -0.34
CA ASP A 78 31.22 -13.54 0.87
C ASP A 78 29.72 -13.86 0.72
N PRO A 79 29.15 -14.71 1.58
CA PRO A 79 27.76 -15.11 1.51
C PRO A 79 26.79 -14.11 2.18
N THR A 80 27.28 -13.04 2.84
CA THR A 80 26.48 -12.17 3.71
C THR A 80 25.32 -11.52 2.99
N ALA A 81 25.54 -10.94 1.81
CA ALA A 81 24.48 -10.31 1.01
C ALA A 81 23.42 -11.33 0.57
N ALA A 82 23.82 -12.57 0.23
CA ALA A 82 22.88 -13.63 -0.15
C ALA A 82 22.06 -14.13 1.04
N TRP A 83 22.65 -14.20 2.23
CA TRP A 83 21.96 -14.54 3.47
C TRP A 83 21.02 -13.39 3.90
N GLY A 84 21.48 -12.15 3.88
CA GLY A 84 20.67 -10.98 4.16
C GLY A 84 19.41 -10.94 3.28
N LEU A 85 19.56 -11.16 1.97
CA LEU A 85 18.44 -11.24 1.05
C LEU A 85 17.49 -12.40 1.39
N ALA A 86 18.00 -13.59 1.71
CA ALA A 86 17.17 -14.75 2.07
C ALA A 86 16.37 -14.50 3.35
N VAL A 87 16.99 -13.88 4.36
CA VAL A 87 16.33 -13.49 5.62
C VAL A 87 15.24 -12.46 5.38
N LEU A 88 15.54 -11.40 4.62
CA LEU A 88 14.53 -10.37 4.33
C LEU A 88 13.36 -10.92 3.52
N VAL A 89 13.60 -11.75 2.51
CA VAL A 89 12.51 -12.43 1.77
C VAL A 89 11.69 -13.29 2.72
N GLY A 90 12.32 -14.06 3.59
CA GLY A 90 11.63 -14.89 4.59
C GLY A 90 10.77 -14.06 5.54
N LEU A 91 11.32 -12.98 6.10
CA LEU A 91 10.59 -12.04 6.97
C LEU A 91 9.43 -11.38 6.23
N THR A 92 9.64 -10.96 4.97
CA THR A 92 8.59 -10.37 4.17
C THR A 92 7.42 -11.35 3.96
N VAL A 93 7.70 -12.60 3.59
CA VAL A 93 6.64 -13.61 3.40
C VAL A 93 5.93 -13.91 4.72
N VAL A 94 6.67 -14.13 5.81
CA VAL A 94 6.09 -14.43 7.13
C VAL A 94 5.22 -13.29 7.64
N THR A 95 5.72 -12.05 7.59
CA THR A 95 4.94 -10.89 8.05
C THR A 95 3.71 -10.64 7.20
N GLY A 96 3.78 -10.87 5.87
CA GLY A 96 2.63 -10.79 4.97
C GLY A 96 1.57 -11.85 5.29
N LEU A 97 1.96 -13.10 5.54
CA LEU A 97 1.04 -14.16 5.95
C LEU A 97 0.42 -13.88 7.31
N LEU A 98 1.22 -13.49 8.30
CA LEU A 98 0.72 -13.15 9.63
C LEU A 98 -0.25 -11.97 9.58
N HIS A 99 0.05 -10.92 8.82
CA HIS A 99 -0.88 -9.81 8.60
C HIS A 99 -2.19 -10.28 7.95
N THR A 100 -2.08 -11.16 6.96
CA THR A 100 -3.25 -11.73 6.27
C THR A 100 -4.15 -12.53 7.20
N VAL A 101 -3.59 -13.27 8.17
CA VAL A 101 -4.34 -14.19 9.05
C VAL A 101 -4.81 -13.51 10.33
N ALA A 102 -3.91 -12.82 11.03
CA ALA A 102 -4.13 -12.36 12.41
C ALA A 102 -4.91 -11.03 12.51
N GLY A 103 -5.05 -10.31 11.41
CA GLY A 103 -5.75 -9.03 11.41
C GLY A 103 -4.92 -7.88 11.99
N PRO A 104 -5.56 -6.71 12.22
CA PRO A 104 -4.87 -5.45 12.49
C PRO A 104 -4.33 -5.30 13.92
N GLY A 105 -4.63 -6.24 14.80
CA GLY A 105 -4.21 -6.20 16.21
C GLY A 105 -2.76 -6.63 16.45
N LEU A 106 -2.13 -7.29 15.47
CA LEU A 106 -0.77 -7.77 15.62
C LEU A 106 0.24 -6.69 15.24
N ALA A 107 1.07 -6.30 16.21
CA ALA A 107 2.14 -5.32 16.06
C ALA A 107 3.43 -5.84 16.68
N VAL A 108 4.57 -5.39 16.17
CA VAL A 108 5.90 -5.70 16.70
C VAL A 108 6.52 -4.38 17.18
N GLY A 109 6.76 -4.27 18.49
CA GLY A 109 7.31 -3.03 19.07
C GLY A 109 6.45 -1.78 18.78
N GLY A 110 5.13 -1.91 18.76
CA GLY A 110 4.20 -0.81 18.44
C GLY A 110 4.02 -0.53 16.94
N VAL A 111 4.79 -1.19 16.06
CA VAL A 111 4.72 -1.02 14.62
C VAL A 111 3.74 -2.05 14.03
N ALA A 112 2.76 -1.62 13.25
CA ALA A 112 1.79 -2.51 12.63
C ALA A 112 2.48 -3.51 11.68
N LEU A 113 2.00 -4.76 11.66
CA LEU A 113 2.63 -5.84 10.92
C LEU A 113 2.72 -5.55 9.41
N LEU A 114 1.74 -4.83 8.84
CA LEU A 114 1.82 -4.37 7.46
C LEU A 114 3.01 -3.42 7.23
N GLN A 115 3.30 -2.54 8.17
CA GLN A 115 4.44 -1.62 8.06
C GLN A 115 5.77 -2.38 8.11
N VAL A 116 5.87 -3.41 8.97
CA VAL A 116 7.03 -4.32 9.00
C VAL A 116 7.17 -5.07 7.67
N HIS A 117 6.06 -5.57 7.11
CA HIS A 117 6.04 -6.23 5.80
C HIS A 117 6.54 -5.29 4.68
N VAL A 118 6.05 -4.06 4.64
CA VAL A 118 6.50 -3.06 3.65
C VAL A 118 7.97 -2.71 3.83
N ALA A 119 8.43 -2.47 5.05
CA ALA A 119 9.83 -2.15 5.33
C ALA A 119 10.78 -3.29 4.91
N THR A 120 10.44 -4.54 5.24
CA THR A 120 11.23 -5.71 4.83
C THR A 120 11.18 -5.94 3.31
N ALA A 121 10.05 -5.62 2.64
CA ALA A 121 9.94 -5.67 1.19
C ALA A 121 10.82 -4.62 0.50
N VAL A 122 10.88 -3.39 1.02
CA VAL A 122 11.78 -2.34 0.52
C VAL A 122 13.24 -2.77 0.70
N GLY A 123 13.62 -3.26 1.88
CA GLY A 123 14.96 -3.82 2.11
C GLY A 123 15.29 -4.98 1.16
N THR A 124 14.32 -5.86 0.90
CA THR A 124 14.45 -6.95 -0.09
C THR A 124 14.71 -6.39 -1.49
N ALA A 125 13.98 -5.34 -1.91
CA ALA A 125 14.16 -4.74 -3.24
C ALA A 125 15.56 -4.12 -3.39
N VAL A 126 16.06 -3.41 -2.38
CA VAL A 126 17.40 -2.82 -2.38
C VAL A 126 18.48 -3.92 -2.47
N LEU A 127 18.42 -4.94 -1.59
CA LEU A 127 19.40 -6.03 -1.62
C LEU A 127 19.29 -6.88 -2.89
N LEU A 128 18.09 -7.06 -3.45
CA LEU A 128 17.89 -7.72 -4.73
C LEU A 128 18.58 -6.97 -5.86
N ALA A 129 18.46 -5.64 -5.90
CA ALA A 129 19.13 -4.80 -6.90
C ALA A 129 20.64 -4.97 -6.81
N VAL A 130 21.24 -4.86 -5.62
CA VAL A 130 22.66 -5.07 -5.36
C VAL A 130 23.08 -6.50 -5.77
N HIS A 131 22.32 -7.52 -5.36
CA HIS A 131 22.61 -8.92 -5.67
C HIS A 131 22.51 -9.20 -7.18
N ALA A 132 21.54 -8.63 -7.87
CA ALA A 132 21.33 -8.82 -9.31
C ALA A 132 22.46 -8.19 -10.14
N VAL A 133 22.94 -7.00 -9.75
CA VAL A 133 24.09 -6.35 -10.40
C VAL A 133 25.37 -7.19 -10.26
N GLY A 134 25.60 -7.78 -9.07
CA GLY A 134 26.74 -8.66 -8.81
C GLY A 134 26.66 -10.05 -9.45
N SER A 135 25.46 -10.50 -9.81
CA SER A 135 25.19 -11.86 -10.30
C SER A 135 24.57 -11.92 -11.69
N ARG A 136 24.91 -11.01 -12.56
CA ARG A 136 24.32 -10.82 -13.90
C ARG A 136 24.01 -12.14 -14.62
N GLN A 137 22.73 -12.52 -14.63
CA GLN A 137 22.21 -13.64 -15.41
C GLN A 137 21.37 -13.07 -16.55
N ARG A 138 21.93 -13.05 -17.75
CA ARG A 138 21.19 -12.58 -18.93
C ARG A 138 20.15 -13.63 -19.37
N PRO A 139 18.90 -13.23 -19.67
CA PRO A 139 17.92 -14.12 -20.28
C PRO A 139 18.47 -14.72 -21.59
N ARG A 140 18.16 -15.98 -21.86
CA ARG A 140 18.53 -16.68 -23.11
C ARG A 140 17.26 -17.14 -23.82
N ARG A 141 17.28 -17.17 -25.15
CA ARG A 141 16.12 -17.65 -25.95
C ARG A 141 15.63 -19.03 -25.52
N GLY A 142 16.53 -19.92 -25.08
CA GLY A 142 16.17 -21.25 -24.57
C GLY A 142 15.42 -21.27 -23.22
N ASP A 143 15.32 -20.15 -22.51
CA ASP A 143 14.52 -20.06 -21.27
C ASP A 143 13.03 -20.01 -21.57
N ALA A 144 12.63 -19.44 -22.72
CA ALA A 144 11.28 -19.40 -23.26
C ALA A 144 10.88 -20.67 -24.02
N SER A 145 11.61 -21.79 -23.82
CA SER A 145 11.22 -23.07 -24.45
C SER A 145 9.84 -23.53 -23.96
N ARG A 146 9.08 -24.25 -24.80
CA ARG A 146 7.76 -24.82 -24.47
C ARG A 146 7.77 -25.51 -23.08
N ARG A 147 8.77 -26.35 -22.82
CA ARG A 147 8.92 -27.03 -21.53
C ARG A 147 9.21 -26.05 -20.37
N GLY A 148 9.89 -24.93 -20.62
CA GLY A 148 10.13 -23.87 -19.64
C GLY A 148 8.84 -23.15 -19.27
N LEU A 149 8.03 -22.81 -20.28
CA LEU A 149 6.73 -22.17 -20.13
C LEU A 149 5.72 -23.04 -19.39
N LEU A 150 5.65 -24.34 -19.72
CA LEU A 150 4.78 -25.29 -19.01
C LEU A 150 5.14 -25.36 -17.52
N ARG A 151 6.44 -25.47 -17.16
CA ARG A 151 6.86 -25.47 -15.76
C ARG A 151 6.59 -24.16 -15.03
N ALA A 152 6.67 -23.02 -15.72
CA ALA A 152 6.29 -21.74 -15.16
C ALA A 152 4.76 -21.69 -14.92
N GLY A 153 3.97 -22.26 -15.84
CA GLY A 153 2.53 -22.45 -15.66
C GLY A 153 2.20 -23.32 -14.46
N ASP A 154 2.84 -24.50 -14.35
CA ASP A 154 2.66 -25.41 -13.19
C ASP A 154 2.96 -24.70 -11.87
N LEU A 155 4.04 -23.91 -11.81
CA LEU A 155 4.39 -23.11 -10.63
C LEU A 155 3.34 -22.05 -10.33
N ALA A 156 2.85 -21.36 -11.35
CA ALA A 156 1.82 -20.33 -11.17
C ALA A 156 0.51 -20.94 -10.68
N VAL A 157 0.09 -22.08 -11.23
CA VAL A 157 -1.10 -22.83 -10.79
C VAL A 157 -0.93 -23.31 -9.34
N ALA A 158 0.22 -23.90 -9.00
CA ALA A 158 0.48 -24.34 -7.63
C ALA A 158 0.50 -23.18 -6.63
N ALA A 159 1.09 -22.04 -7.00
CA ALA A 159 1.11 -20.84 -6.18
C ALA A 159 -0.31 -20.25 -5.98
N ALA A 160 -1.10 -20.20 -7.06
CA ALA A 160 -2.51 -19.77 -7.00
C ALA A 160 -3.37 -20.72 -6.15
N ALA A 161 -3.16 -22.03 -6.26
CA ALA A 161 -3.85 -23.03 -5.45
C ALA A 161 -3.51 -22.88 -3.96
N LEU A 162 -2.24 -22.66 -3.62
CA LEU A 162 -1.83 -22.37 -2.23
C LEU A 162 -2.49 -21.10 -1.70
N TRP A 163 -2.52 -20.02 -2.49
CA TRP A 163 -3.22 -18.81 -2.11
C TRP A 163 -4.72 -19.06 -1.93
N GLY A 164 -5.35 -19.78 -2.85
CA GLY A 164 -6.75 -20.20 -2.74
C GLY A 164 -7.03 -21.02 -1.48
N ALA A 165 -6.11 -21.91 -1.08
CA ALA A 165 -6.22 -22.68 0.16
C ALA A 165 -6.14 -21.77 1.41
N VAL A 166 -5.25 -20.76 1.41
CA VAL A 166 -5.18 -19.75 2.49
C VAL A 166 -6.50 -18.98 2.57
N GLU A 167 -6.99 -18.45 1.44
CA GLU A 167 -8.26 -17.71 1.39
C GLU A 167 -9.46 -18.58 1.82
N GLY A 168 -9.52 -19.82 1.34
CA GLY A 168 -10.55 -20.78 1.72
C GLY A 168 -10.50 -21.10 3.21
N GLY A 169 -9.32 -21.35 3.76
CA GLY A 169 -9.11 -21.59 5.19
C GLY A 169 -9.56 -20.43 6.06
N LEU A 170 -9.21 -19.19 5.67
CA LEU A 170 -9.63 -17.98 6.39
C LEU A 170 -11.16 -17.85 6.43
N ARG A 171 -11.83 -18.12 5.29
CA ARG A 171 -13.31 -18.05 5.21
C ARG A 171 -13.99 -19.15 6.01
N LEU A 172 -13.47 -20.36 5.93
CA LEU A 172 -14.03 -21.52 6.67
C LEU A 172 -13.88 -21.36 8.18
N THR A 173 -12.78 -20.78 8.64
CA THR A 173 -12.52 -20.56 10.07
C THR A 173 -13.10 -19.25 10.61
N GLY A 174 -13.62 -18.37 9.75
CA GLY A 174 -14.08 -17.03 10.15
C GLY A 174 -12.94 -16.12 10.67
N ALA A 175 -11.69 -16.44 10.33
CA ALA A 175 -10.53 -15.67 10.76
C ALA A 175 -10.63 -14.19 10.35
N PRO A 176 -10.03 -13.24 11.10
CA PRO A 176 -10.10 -11.80 10.83
C PRO A 176 -9.75 -11.43 9.38
N GLY A 177 -8.79 -12.14 8.80
CA GLY A 177 -8.36 -11.95 7.42
C GLY A 177 -9.42 -12.22 6.35
N ALA A 178 -10.48 -12.98 6.66
CA ALA A 178 -11.56 -13.29 5.70
C ALA A 178 -12.30 -12.03 5.22
N ARG A 179 -12.34 -10.97 6.03
CA ARG A 179 -13.06 -9.71 5.74
C ARG A 179 -12.16 -8.58 5.28
N ARG A 180 -10.83 -8.83 5.11
CA ARG A 180 -9.91 -7.78 4.65
C ARG A 180 -10.23 -7.31 3.24
N ARG A 181 -9.87 -6.08 2.94
CA ARG A 181 -9.99 -5.49 1.59
C ARG A 181 -8.87 -6.02 0.68
N GLY A 182 -9.00 -5.78 -0.62
CA GLY A 182 -7.96 -6.11 -1.59
C GLY A 182 -6.63 -5.36 -1.39
N THR A 183 -6.62 -4.32 -0.58
CA THR A 183 -5.43 -3.59 -0.13
C THR A 183 -4.70 -4.25 1.04
N GLY A 184 -5.24 -5.34 1.58
CA GLY A 184 -4.78 -5.98 2.81
C GLY A 184 -5.32 -5.34 4.09
N SER A 185 -6.07 -4.23 4.00
CA SER A 185 -6.57 -3.52 5.18
C SER A 185 -7.71 -4.29 5.85
N HIS A 186 -7.71 -4.29 7.18
CA HIS A 186 -8.73 -4.88 8.03
C HIS A 186 -9.70 -3.82 8.57
N GLU A 187 -10.94 -4.22 8.81
CA GLU A 187 -11.95 -3.33 9.37
C GLU A 187 -11.60 -2.90 10.80
N ARG A 188 -11.69 -1.58 11.11
CA ARG A 188 -11.54 -1.02 12.45
C ARG A 188 -12.31 0.29 12.60
N GLY A 189 -13.34 0.26 13.45
CA GLY A 189 -14.05 1.45 13.88
C GLY A 189 -15.05 2.00 12.86
N SER A 190 -15.58 1.19 11.93
CA SER A 190 -16.69 1.62 11.07
C SER A 190 -17.91 1.98 11.91
N GLY A 191 -18.48 3.18 11.65
CA GLY A 191 -19.58 3.75 12.45
C GLY A 191 -19.19 4.24 13.85
N ASP A 192 -17.95 3.99 14.29
CA ASP A 192 -17.43 4.47 15.57
C ASP A 192 -16.07 5.17 15.39
N PRO A 193 -16.06 6.52 15.24
CA PRO A 193 -14.82 7.28 15.08
C PRO A 193 -13.84 7.15 16.25
N ALA A 194 -14.32 6.83 17.46
CA ALA A 194 -13.45 6.68 18.63
C ALA A 194 -12.62 5.39 18.57
N ALA A 195 -13.15 4.34 17.94
CA ALA A 195 -12.45 3.08 17.73
C ALA A 195 -11.55 3.09 16.47
N MET A 196 -11.64 4.14 15.65
CA MET A 196 -10.83 4.29 14.44
C MET A 196 -9.39 4.64 14.83
N PRO A 197 -8.36 3.89 14.33
CA PRO A 197 -6.98 4.17 14.70
C PRO A 197 -6.50 5.55 14.23
N VAL A 198 -5.72 6.21 15.07
CA VAL A 198 -4.98 7.42 14.68
C VAL A 198 -3.65 7.00 14.07
N THR A 199 -3.49 7.20 12.76
CA THR A 199 -2.28 6.88 12.03
C THR A 199 -1.79 8.12 11.28
N GLN A 200 -0.51 8.43 11.43
CA GLN A 200 0.15 9.52 10.74
C GLN A 200 1.05 9.00 9.62
N TRP A 201 1.39 9.86 8.69
CA TRP A 201 2.39 9.56 7.68
C TRP A 201 3.78 9.81 8.29
N PHE A 202 4.65 8.86 8.25
CA PHE A 202 6.04 8.89 8.77
C PHE A 202 6.35 9.99 9.80
N THR A 203 6.80 11.17 9.35
CA THR A 203 7.20 12.32 10.18
C THR A 203 6.06 13.29 10.47
N ASP A 204 4.85 13.06 9.93
CA ASP A 204 3.69 13.93 10.10
C ASP A 204 3.06 13.66 11.48
N ALA A 205 3.26 14.55 12.43
CA ALA A 205 2.72 14.45 13.78
C ALA A 205 1.40 15.20 13.92
N VAL A 206 0.60 14.84 14.93
CA VAL A 206 -0.60 15.62 15.29
C VAL A 206 -0.12 16.99 15.77
N PRO A 207 -0.53 18.10 15.12
CA PRO A 207 -0.10 19.43 15.55
C PRO A 207 -0.77 19.82 16.87
N ASP A 208 -0.06 20.57 17.70
CA ASP A 208 -0.58 21.13 18.96
C ASP A 208 -1.70 22.14 18.67
N ASP A 209 -1.55 22.93 17.60
CA ASP A 209 -2.57 23.83 17.06
C ASP A 209 -2.71 23.65 15.54
N ALA A 210 -3.89 23.27 15.11
CA ALA A 210 -4.23 23.13 13.69
C ALA A 210 -4.88 24.40 13.09
N GLY A 211 -4.99 25.47 13.88
CA GLY A 211 -5.69 26.69 13.50
C GLY A 211 -7.19 26.51 13.33
N GLY A 212 -7.89 27.61 13.11
CA GLY A 212 -9.35 27.62 12.91
C GLY A 212 -9.79 28.11 11.55
N THR A 213 -8.87 28.31 10.59
CA THR A 213 -9.17 28.91 9.27
C THR A 213 -8.54 28.10 8.14
N VAL A 214 -9.26 28.07 7.01
CA VAL A 214 -8.78 27.49 5.74
C VAL A 214 -8.67 28.60 4.70
N GLU A 215 -7.55 28.75 4.04
CA GLU A 215 -7.38 29.63 2.89
C GLU A 215 -7.83 28.92 1.62
N LEU A 216 -8.80 29.52 0.92
CA LEU A 216 -9.26 29.08 -0.39
C LEU A 216 -8.68 30.01 -1.45
N VAL A 217 -7.84 29.51 -2.36
CA VAL A 217 -7.22 30.26 -3.46
C VAL A 217 -7.74 29.73 -4.78
N ALA A 218 -8.56 30.53 -5.45
CA ALA A 218 -9.18 30.18 -6.73
C ALA A 218 -9.50 31.42 -7.55
N GLY A 219 -9.34 31.36 -8.88
CA GLY A 219 -9.63 32.47 -9.80
C GLY A 219 -8.90 33.78 -9.45
N GLY A 220 -7.65 33.68 -8.98
CA GLY A 220 -6.84 34.86 -8.57
C GLY A 220 -7.27 35.49 -7.24
N ARG A 221 -8.22 34.91 -6.52
CA ARG A 221 -8.70 35.41 -5.23
C ARG A 221 -8.33 34.49 -4.08
N THR A 222 -8.01 35.08 -2.92
CA THR A 222 -7.81 34.39 -1.67
C THR A 222 -8.92 34.70 -0.72
N THR A 223 -9.65 33.68 -0.27
CA THR A 223 -10.73 33.82 0.71
C THR A 223 -10.35 33.03 1.97
N ARG A 224 -10.50 33.64 3.14
CA ARG A 224 -10.31 32.94 4.44
C ARG A 224 -11.66 32.47 4.95
N LEU A 225 -11.80 31.19 5.17
CA LEU A 225 -12.99 30.52 5.68
C LEU A 225 -12.73 30.03 7.09
N ARG A 226 -13.60 30.32 8.04
CA ARG A 226 -13.50 29.70 9.37
C ARG A 226 -13.93 28.25 9.27
N ALA A 227 -13.30 27.38 10.03
CA ALA A 227 -13.65 25.96 10.07
C ALA A 227 -15.14 25.73 10.39
N ALA A 228 -15.72 26.53 11.26
CA ALA A 228 -17.14 26.49 11.59
C ALA A 228 -18.05 26.78 10.39
N ASP A 229 -17.62 27.61 9.44
CA ASP A 229 -18.41 28.01 8.26
C ASP A 229 -18.36 26.92 7.15
N LEU A 230 -17.54 25.87 7.36
CA LEU A 230 -17.42 24.71 6.45
C LEU A 230 -18.38 23.57 6.79
N ASP A 231 -19.13 23.67 7.88
CA ASP A 231 -20.23 22.72 8.17
C ASP A 231 -21.51 23.19 7.45
N ARG A 232 -21.58 22.86 6.15
CA ARG A 232 -22.73 23.26 5.29
C ARG A 232 -23.71 22.11 5.06
N GLY A 233 -23.63 21.05 5.84
CA GLY A 233 -24.58 19.94 5.80
C GLY A 233 -24.37 18.95 4.65
N ASP A 234 -23.30 19.10 3.84
CA ASP A 234 -22.98 18.06 2.86
C ASP A 234 -22.46 16.82 3.58
N THR A 235 -22.99 15.65 3.22
CA THR A 235 -22.58 14.38 3.79
C THR A 235 -22.11 13.42 2.71
N VAL A 236 -21.17 12.56 3.08
CA VAL A 236 -20.72 11.43 2.25
C VAL A 236 -20.39 10.24 3.12
N THR A 237 -20.95 9.09 2.81
CA THR A 237 -20.48 7.82 3.40
C THR A 237 -19.32 7.32 2.58
N ALA A 238 -18.13 7.27 3.18
CA ALA A 238 -16.92 6.88 2.50
C ALA A 238 -16.03 6.00 3.35
N VAL A 239 -15.26 5.15 2.67
CA VAL A 239 -14.28 4.26 3.29
C VAL A 239 -12.92 4.95 3.32
N LEU A 240 -12.41 5.22 4.51
CA LEU A 240 -11.02 5.56 4.73
C LEU A 240 -10.19 4.28 4.78
N ASP A 241 -9.43 3.99 3.73
CA ASP A 241 -8.58 2.82 3.61
C ASP A 241 -7.11 3.22 3.84
N CYS A 242 -6.65 3.05 5.07
CA CYS A 242 -5.36 3.54 5.55
C CYS A 242 -4.20 2.62 5.13
N THR A 243 -3.05 3.22 4.78
CA THR A 243 -1.80 2.50 4.52
C THR A 243 -1.22 1.81 5.77
N GLY A 244 -1.74 2.12 6.95
CA GLY A 244 -1.45 1.39 8.20
C GLY A 244 -2.11 0.02 8.32
N GLY A 245 -2.86 -0.43 7.29
CA GLY A 245 -3.43 -1.78 7.25
C GLY A 245 -4.82 -1.91 7.87
N TRP A 246 -5.53 -0.80 8.03
CA TRP A 246 -6.90 -0.78 8.51
C TRP A 246 -7.79 0.08 7.59
N TYR A 247 -9.09 -0.17 7.63
CA TYR A 247 -10.10 0.68 7.01
C TYR A 247 -11.28 0.91 7.94
N ALA A 248 -11.99 2.03 7.76
CA ALA A 248 -13.24 2.32 8.40
C ALA A 248 -14.20 2.95 7.40
N THR A 249 -15.47 2.53 7.46
CA THR A 249 -16.57 3.17 6.75
C THR A 249 -17.22 4.17 7.68
N GLN A 250 -17.24 5.44 7.30
CA GLN A 250 -17.81 6.51 8.13
C GLN A 250 -18.70 7.42 7.30
N GLU A 251 -19.66 8.03 7.96
CA GLU A 251 -20.32 9.21 7.44
C GLU A 251 -19.50 10.45 7.78
N TRP A 252 -19.16 11.24 6.76
CA TRP A 252 -18.39 12.47 6.89
C TRP A 252 -19.30 13.64 6.54
N ARG A 253 -19.25 14.73 7.33
CA ARG A 253 -20.06 15.94 7.11
C ARG A 253 -19.18 17.17 7.06
N GLY A 254 -19.54 18.10 6.15
CA GLY A 254 -18.82 19.33 5.93
C GLY A 254 -19.34 20.07 4.70
N VAL A 255 -18.46 20.42 3.77
CA VAL A 255 -18.80 21.08 2.51
C VAL A 255 -18.08 20.42 1.34
N ARG A 256 -18.80 20.18 0.26
CA ARG A 256 -18.24 19.70 -1.01
C ARG A 256 -17.35 20.76 -1.65
N LEU A 257 -16.24 20.31 -2.22
CA LEU A 257 -15.25 21.24 -2.78
C LEU A 257 -15.77 21.99 -4.00
N ASP A 258 -16.58 21.37 -4.86
CA ASP A 258 -17.21 22.04 -6.00
C ASP A 258 -18.11 23.21 -5.59
N ARG A 259 -18.80 23.10 -4.44
CA ARG A 259 -19.62 24.19 -3.90
C ARG A 259 -18.78 25.37 -3.41
N LEU A 260 -17.61 25.10 -2.83
CA LEU A 260 -16.68 26.15 -2.40
C LEU A 260 -16.05 26.89 -3.59
N LEU A 261 -15.85 26.16 -4.67
CA LEU A 261 -15.22 26.66 -5.89
C LEU A 261 -16.21 27.23 -6.89
N ALA A 262 -17.51 27.18 -6.60
CA ALA A 262 -18.55 27.70 -7.49
C ALA A 262 -18.36 29.22 -7.80
N GLY A 263 -18.42 29.57 -9.08
CA GLY A 263 -18.25 30.94 -9.55
C GLY A 263 -16.81 31.47 -9.60
N ALA A 264 -15.82 30.65 -9.37
CA ALA A 264 -14.40 31.06 -9.36
C ALA A 264 -13.73 31.12 -10.75
N GLY A 265 -14.45 30.82 -11.84
CA GLY A 265 -13.87 30.85 -13.20
C GLY A 265 -12.68 29.87 -13.34
N LEU A 266 -12.92 28.59 -13.10
CA LEU A 266 -11.88 27.57 -13.00
C LEU A 266 -11.43 27.04 -14.37
N PRO A 267 -10.16 26.62 -14.55
CA PRO A 267 -9.71 25.94 -15.75
C PRO A 267 -10.35 24.54 -15.87
N GLU A 268 -10.65 24.09 -17.09
CA GLU A 268 -11.25 22.77 -17.33
C GLU A 268 -10.34 21.62 -16.86
N ASP A 269 -9.04 21.73 -17.12
CA ASP A 269 -8.03 20.70 -16.82
C ASP A 269 -7.19 21.00 -15.56
N GLY A 270 -7.69 21.85 -14.66
CA GLY A 270 -6.98 22.26 -13.46
C GLY A 270 -6.84 21.16 -12.40
N SER A 271 -6.08 21.47 -11.40
CA SER A 271 -5.89 20.62 -10.21
C SER A 271 -6.15 21.41 -8.94
N VAL A 272 -6.37 20.68 -7.85
CA VAL A 272 -6.52 21.26 -6.51
C VAL A 272 -5.39 20.75 -5.62
N ASP A 273 -4.54 21.66 -5.14
CA ASP A 273 -3.58 21.41 -4.07
C ASP A 273 -4.29 21.60 -2.72
N VAL A 274 -4.30 20.56 -1.90
CA VAL A 274 -4.78 20.61 -0.52
C VAL A 274 -3.60 20.46 0.41
N VAL A 275 -3.40 21.47 1.27
CA VAL A 275 -2.20 21.59 2.11
C VAL A 275 -2.59 21.61 3.59
N SER A 276 -1.93 20.79 4.38
CA SER A 276 -2.01 20.72 5.85
C SER A 276 -1.21 21.85 6.50
N VAL A 277 -1.51 22.13 7.79
CA VAL A 277 -0.67 22.98 8.64
C VAL A 277 0.75 22.40 8.83
N THR A 278 0.89 21.07 8.75
CA THR A 278 2.19 20.36 8.88
C THR A 278 3.05 20.45 7.61
N GLY A 279 2.51 20.98 6.52
CA GLY A 279 3.16 20.98 5.21
C GLY A 279 2.83 19.77 4.35
N TYR A 280 2.19 18.73 4.92
CA TYR A 280 1.69 17.60 4.14
C TYR A 280 0.71 18.07 3.08
N ARG A 281 0.86 17.59 1.84
CA ARG A 281 0.02 18.05 0.74
C ARG A 281 -0.28 16.95 -0.28
N ARG A 282 -1.44 17.08 -0.92
CA ARG A 282 -1.82 16.25 -2.08
C ARG A 282 -2.52 17.10 -3.12
N ARG A 283 -2.16 16.83 -4.38
CA ARG A 283 -2.81 17.43 -5.55
C ARG A 283 -3.79 16.43 -6.16
N LEU A 284 -5.03 16.87 -6.39
CA LEU A 284 -6.09 16.07 -6.95
C LEU A 284 -6.62 16.71 -8.25
N PRO A 285 -7.20 15.92 -9.18
CA PRO A 285 -7.87 16.51 -10.35
C PRO A 285 -9.00 17.44 -9.91
N LEU A 286 -9.13 18.59 -10.53
CA LEU A 286 -10.25 19.49 -10.29
C LEU A 286 -11.60 18.84 -10.66
N ALA A 287 -11.59 17.97 -11.67
CA ALA A 287 -12.76 17.18 -12.07
C ALA A 287 -13.33 16.31 -10.93
N ASP A 288 -12.52 15.96 -9.93
CA ASP A 288 -12.97 15.20 -8.75
C ASP A 288 -13.64 16.08 -7.69
N ALA A 289 -13.67 17.42 -7.83
CA ALA A 289 -14.13 18.36 -6.80
C ALA A 289 -15.53 18.04 -6.25
N GLY A 290 -16.42 17.53 -7.11
CA GLY A 290 -17.77 17.11 -6.70
C GLY A 290 -17.81 15.89 -5.78
N ALA A 291 -16.76 15.06 -5.79
CA ALA A 291 -16.62 13.89 -4.91
C ALA A 291 -15.78 14.20 -3.66
N LEU A 292 -15.04 15.32 -3.64
CA LEU A 292 -14.18 15.72 -2.54
C LEU A 292 -14.98 16.52 -1.51
N LEU A 293 -14.74 16.24 -0.22
CA LEU A 293 -15.41 16.94 0.90
C LEU A 293 -14.34 17.49 1.86
N LEU A 294 -14.48 18.77 2.23
CA LEU A 294 -13.79 19.31 3.42
C LEU A 294 -14.68 19.02 4.63
N ALA A 295 -14.32 17.99 5.38
CA ALA A 295 -15.11 17.51 6.50
C ALA A 295 -14.68 18.17 7.81
N THR A 296 -15.66 18.50 8.64
CA THR A 296 -15.52 18.98 10.02
C THR A 296 -16.04 17.96 11.03
N HIS A 297 -16.87 17.00 10.58
CA HIS A 297 -17.49 15.97 11.44
C HIS A 297 -17.32 14.58 10.84
N CYS A 298 -17.32 13.59 11.73
CA CYS A 298 -17.30 12.17 11.42
C CYS A 298 -18.31 11.44 12.29
N ALA A 299 -19.25 10.69 11.69
CA ALA A 299 -20.37 10.02 12.36
C ALA A 299 -21.11 10.94 13.36
N GLY A 300 -21.47 12.13 12.88
CA GLY A 300 -22.22 13.14 13.65
C GLY A 300 -21.43 13.88 14.75
N ARG A 301 -20.15 13.55 14.98
CA ARG A 301 -19.28 14.15 16.00
C ARG A 301 -18.22 15.05 15.33
N PRO A 302 -17.80 16.15 15.98
CA PRO A 302 -16.64 16.90 15.52
C PRO A 302 -15.41 16.00 15.38
N LEU A 303 -14.55 16.29 14.41
CA LEU A 303 -13.30 15.57 14.24
C LEU A 303 -12.44 15.65 15.50
N SER A 304 -11.77 14.56 15.87
CA SER A 304 -10.73 14.62 16.88
C SER A 304 -9.41 15.16 16.29
N ALA A 305 -8.52 15.67 17.13
CA ALA A 305 -7.21 16.18 16.70
C ALA A 305 -6.45 15.15 15.85
N GLY A 306 -6.38 13.88 16.29
CA GLY A 306 -5.71 12.80 15.56
C GLY A 306 -6.37 12.43 14.23
N HIS A 307 -7.66 12.76 14.05
CA HIS A 307 -8.39 12.51 12.80
C HIS A 307 -8.48 13.74 11.90
N GLY A 308 -7.80 14.84 12.23
CA GLY A 308 -7.61 15.99 11.36
C GLY A 308 -8.47 17.19 11.70
N ALA A 309 -8.94 17.35 12.97
CA ALA A 309 -9.63 18.56 13.38
C ALA A 309 -8.76 19.81 13.17
N PRO A 310 -9.34 20.96 12.84
CA PRO A 310 -10.77 21.19 12.67
C PRO A 310 -11.32 20.79 11.29
N VAL A 311 -10.47 20.63 10.27
CA VAL A 311 -10.86 20.33 8.89
C VAL A 311 -9.93 19.29 8.26
N ARG A 312 -10.53 18.29 7.63
CA ARG A 312 -9.79 17.32 6.82
C ARG A 312 -10.39 17.20 5.42
N LEU A 313 -9.55 16.78 4.47
CA LEU A 313 -10.02 16.33 3.17
C LEU A 313 -10.51 14.87 3.26
N VAL A 314 -11.70 14.63 2.74
CA VAL A 314 -12.26 13.32 2.45
C VAL A 314 -12.22 13.11 0.95
N ALA A 315 -11.54 12.03 0.51
CA ALA A 315 -11.33 11.71 -0.90
C ALA A 315 -11.80 10.26 -1.18
N PRO A 316 -13.10 10.04 -1.40
CA PRO A 316 -13.68 8.71 -1.60
C PRO A 316 -12.98 7.94 -2.72
N GLY A 317 -12.79 6.62 -2.54
CA GLY A 317 -12.12 5.74 -3.50
C GLY A 317 -10.60 5.84 -3.53
N ARG A 318 -9.99 6.80 -2.87
CA ARG A 318 -8.53 6.95 -2.78
C ARG A 318 -7.99 6.39 -1.47
N ARG A 319 -6.72 5.95 -1.48
CA ARG A 319 -6.02 5.48 -0.27
C ARG A 319 -5.88 6.60 0.76
N GLY A 320 -5.76 6.22 2.05
CA GLY A 320 -5.73 7.16 3.17
C GLY A 320 -4.69 8.27 3.08
N TYR A 321 -3.57 8.06 2.41
CA TYR A 321 -2.56 9.10 2.21
C TYR A 321 -2.99 10.22 1.23
N TRP A 322 -4.12 10.08 0.54
CA TRP A 322 -4.75 11.16 -0.22
C TRP A 322 -5.67 12.04 0.65
N TRP A 323 -6.01 11.61 1.86
CA TRP A 323 -6.94 12.26 2.76
C TRP A 323 -6.20 13.20 3.70
N VAL A 324 -5.91 14.41 3.22
CA VAL A 324 -5.13 15.41 3.96
C VAL A 324 -5.83 15.81 5.26
N LYS A 325 -5.12 15.72 6.38
CA LYS A 325 -5.57 16.17 7.70
C LYS A 325 -5.16 17.62 7.95
N TRP A 326 -5.83 18.29 8.89
CA TRP A 326 -5.49 19.64 9.35
C TRP A 326 -5.31 20.61 8.19
N VAL A 327 -6.33 20.66 7.32
CA VAL A 327 -6.29 21.47 6.09
C VAL A 327 -6.22 22.95 6.46
N ARG A 328 -5.16 23.62 5.99
CA ARG A 328 -4.98 25.07 6.11
C ARG A 328 -5.20 25.83 4.81
N ARG A 329 -4.99 25.15 3.66
CA ARG A 329 -5.08 25.78 2.34
C ARG A 329 -5.60 24.82 1.31
N VAL A 330 -6.47 25.34 0.46
CA VAL A 330 -6.97 24.70 -0.76
C VAL A 330 -6.71 25.67 -1.90
N GLU A 331 -5.97 25.24 -2.91
CA GLU A 331 -5.54 26.09 -4.02
C GLU A 331 -5.78 25.43 -5.36
N VAL A 332 -6.45 26.15 -6.27
CA VAL A 332 -6.57 25.71 -7.66
C VAL A 332 -5.31 26.10 -8.40
N VAL A 333 -4.70 25.14 -9.09
CA VAL A 333 -3.43 25.29 -9.81
C VAL A 333 -3.53 24.65 -11.21
N ASP A 334 -2.78 25.21 -12.17
CA ASP A 334 -2.71 24.71 -13.54
C ASP A 334 -1.83 23.47 -13.68
N ALA A 335 -0.94 23.22 -12.69
CA ALA A 335 -0.03 22.07 -12.72
C ALA A 335 -0.80 20.74 -12.65
N PRO A 336 -0.49 19.75 -13.52
CA PRO A 336 -1.21 18.48 -13.56
C PRO A 336 -1.18 17.75 -12.21
N TRP A 337 -2.29 17.13 -11.82
CA TRP A 337 -2.41 16.42 -10.53
C TRP A 337 -1.41 15.27 -10.36
N TRP A 338 -0.99 14.64 -11.44
CA TRP A 338 -0.01 13.54 -11.42
C TRP A 338 1.44 14.03 -11.30
N LEU A 339 1.72 15.33 -11.52
CA LEU A 339 3.05 15.92 -11.36
C LEU A 339 3.32 16.20 -9.87
N GLN A 340 3.44 15.13 -9.10
CA GLN A 340 3.80 15.13 -7.69
C GLN A 340 4.44 13.79 -7.34
N PRO A 341 5.20 13.67 -6.24
CA PRO A 341 5.68 12.37 -5.79
C PRO A 341 4.53 11.38 -5.61
N PRO A 342 4.71 10.10 -6.01
CA PRO A 342 3.67 9.08 -5.90
C PRO A 342 3.21 8.87 -4.46
N PHE A 343 4.12 9.06 -3.50
CA PHE A 343 3.85 9.10 -2.08
C PHE A 343 4.34 10.43 -1.49
N PRO A 344 3.72 10.96 -0.43
CA PRO A 344 4.20 12.15 0.26
C PRO A 344 5.63 11.99 0.75
N LEU A 345 6.42 13.04 0.67
CA LEU A 345 7.82 13.06 1.12
C LEU A 345 7.99 13.70 2.51
N THR A 346 6.89 14.26 3.05
CA THR A 346 6.84 14.93 4.35
C THR A 346 6.26 14.02 5.40
#